data_af4a7a5c35d306d20aa307acba5369b2
#
_entry.id   af4a7a5c35d306d20aa307acba5369b2
#
_cell.length_a   1.000
_cell.length_b   1.000
_cell.length_c   1.000
_cell.angle_alpha   90.00
_cell.angle_beta   90.00
_cell.angle_gamma   90.00
#
_symmetry.space_group_name_H-M   'P 1'
#
loop_
_entity.id
_entity.type
_entity.pdbx_description
1 polymer ?
#
loop_
_entity_poly.entity_id
_entity_poly.type
_entity_poly.pdbx_seq_one_letter_code
_entity_poly.pdbx_strand_id
1 'polypeptide(L)'
;MYRHLNSNEAEFIAVYGRRRVGKTFLINEVFRENMVFRHTGISPYNRKRKSALKDQLLNFYFSLIRHGMEGISQPKSWMEAFFLLEQHLERIYNGSRQVVFIDELPWMDTPRSGFLTALEAFWNGWCNSRQNLCLVVCGSATSWMIDNLINNKGGLYGRLTCEMKLHPFTLHECEDFFINRNVKLLRYNIVQAYMIMGGIPYYLDYYNPSYSLAQNIDAMFFADKPKLGDEFNRLFNSVFDHSGECLKIVRLLGKRHAGFTREEIARQTGITLNGEYSKMMKALVSSDFVTRYIPFGQSKREEYYRLSDCFCWFWLHFKENKQIVETDYWQHHLKEPSINSWRGLAFEEICMQHIIQIKSALQIAGVSSIDSSYIVRGNDEVEGIQIDLIIDRADDVINVCEMKFCKSYFEVTQSYAEKLAYRTTLLESRNPGKTFLMTLISATTLKQNEYSEIFSSNISIDELFR
;
A
#
# COMPACT_ATOMS: atom_id res chain seq x y z
N MET A 1 -1.67 3.73 19.48
CA MET A 1 -3.08 4.10 19.74
C MET A 1 -3.46 3.98 21.21
N TYR A 2 -3.26 2.86 21.90
CA TYR A 2 -3.60 2.71 23.33
C TYR A 2 -2.95 3.78 24.25
N ARG A 3 -1.70 4.19 23.95
CA ARG A 3 -1.05 5.29 24.68
C ARG A 3 -1.86 6.59 24.59
N HIS A 4 -2.38 6.95 23.41
CA HIS A 4 -3.18 8.15 23.19
C HIS A 4 -4.60 8.02 23.78
N LEU A 5 -5.19 6.82 23.77
CA LEU A 5 -6.44 6.57 24.45
C LEU A 5 -6.34 6.86 25.94
N ASN A 6 -5.23 6.45 26.57
CA ASN A 6 -4.97 6.60 28.00
C ASN A 6 -4.21 7.90 28.36
N SER A 7 -4.05 8.82 27.43
CA SER A 7 -3.44 10.13 27.64
C SER A 7 -4.38 11.04 28.44
N ASN A 8 -3.81 11.93 29.25
CA ASN A 8 -4.53 12.99 29.96
C ASN A 8 -4.45 14.34 29.22
N GLU A 9 -4.22 14.30 27.91
CA GLU A 9 -4.13 15.47 27.05
C GLU A 9 -5.13 15.36 25.91
N ALA A 10 -5.46 16.50 25.27
CA ALA A 10 -6.23 16.50 24.04
C ALA A 10 -5.42 15.82 22.93
N GLU A 11 -6.02 14.83 22.27
CA GLU A 11 -5.35 14.05 21.24
C GLU A 11 -6.02 14.27 19.88
N PHE A 12 -5.21 14.51 18.85
CA PHE A 12 -5.64 14.57 17.47
C PHE A 12 -4.90 13.54 16.63
N ILE A 13 -5.56 12.44 16.32
CA ILE A 13 -4.98 11.27 15.67
C ILE A 13 -5.45 11.20 14.23
N ALA A 14 -4.52 11.13 13.27
CA ALA A 14 -4.79 10.88 11.87
C ALA A 14 -4.37 9.46 11.46
N VAL A 15 -5.32 8.66 10.96
CA VAL A 15 -5.06 7.32 10.41
C VAL A 15 -5.35 7.33 8.92
N TYR A 16 -4.36 7.04 8.10
CA TYR A 16 -4.50 7.08 6.65
C TYR A 16 -3.81 5.89 5.98
N GLY A 17 -4.01 5.74 4.71
CA GLY A 17 -3.45 4.64 3.94
C GLY A 17 -4.47 4.09 2.94
N ARG A 18 -4.03 3.12 2.15
CA ARG A 18 -4.80 2.50 1.09
C ARG A 18 -6.20 2.07 1.56
N ARG A 19 -7.17 2.08 0.65
CA ARG A 19 -8.48 1.47 0.90
C ARG A 19 -8.35 -0.03 1.15
N ARG A 20 -9.20 -0.59 2.04
CA ARG A 20 -9.26 -2.02 2.40
C ARG A 20 -8.18 -2.53 3.37
N VAL A 21 -7.26 -1.68 3.85
CA VAL A 21 -6.21 -2.08 4.82
C VAL A 21 -6.67 -2.15 6.29
N GLY A 22 -7.95 -1.92 6.59
CA GLY A 22 -8.48 -2.12 7.93
C GLY A 22 -8.47 -0.88 8.85
N LYS A 23 -8.31 0.36 8.34
CA LYS A 23 -8.29 1.59 9.16
C LYS A 23 -9.46 1.70 10.14
N THR A 24 -10.68 1.64 9.61
CA THR A 24 -11.91 1.73 10.42
C THR A 24 -12.02 0.58 11.41
N PHE A 25 -11.56 -0.63 11.05
CA PHE A 25 -11.53 -1.79 11.95
C PHE A 25 -10.59 -1.52 13.12
N LEU A 26 -9.36 -1.10 12.86
CA LEU A 26 -8.36 -0.79 13.90
C LEU A 26 -8.87 0.28 14.88
N ILE A 27 -9.47 1.35 14.36
CA ILE A 27 -10.03 2.43 15.21
C ILE A 27 -11.17 1.90 16.08
N ASN A 28 -12.06 1.10 15.53
CA ASN A 28 -13.14 0.49 16.30
C ASN A 28 -12.62 -0.45 17.39
N GLU A 29 -11.62 -1.29 17.10
CA GLU A 29 -11.06 -2.22 18.10
C GLU A 29 -10.41 -1.49 19.28
N VAL A 30 -9.71 -0.38 18.99
CA VAL A 30 -8.99 0.36 20.06
C VAL A 30 -9.92 1.27 20.86
N PHE A 31 -10.90 1.92 20.21
CA PHE A 31 -11.63 3.06 20.79
C PHE A 31 -13.11 2.79 21.04
N ARG A 32 -13.64 1.61 20.73
CA ARG A 32 -15.08 1.27 20.80
C ARG A 32 -15.75 1.72 22.10
N GLU A 33 -15.14 1.41 23.23
CA GLU A 33 -15.73 1.65 24.56
C GLU A 33 -15.80 3.14 24.93
N ASN A 34 -14.94 3.96 24.36
CA ASN A 34 -14.84 5.38 24.65
C ASN A 34 -15.45 6.25 23.53
N MET A 35 -15.93 5.63 22.44
CA MET A 35 -16.43 6.32 21.27
C MET A 35 -17.82 6.92 21.52
N VAL A 36 -17.85 8.22 21.76
CA VAL A 36 -19.08 8.96 22.08
C VAL A 36 -19.73 9.58 20.85
N PHE A 37 -18.97 9.76 19.77
CA PHE A 37 -19.50 10.26 18.49
C PHE A 37 -18.77 9.64 17.33
N ARG A 38 -19.52 9.24 16.32
CA ARG A 38 -18.98 8.72 15.05
C ARG A 38 -19.70 9.32 13.87
N HIS A 39 -18.93 9.75 12.87
CA HIS A 39 -19.44 10.22 11.60
C HIS A 39 -18.60 9.65 10.45
N THR A 40 -19.25 9.35 9.33
CA THR A 40 -18.58 8.92 8.09
C THR A 40 -18.99 9.83 6.95
N GLY A 41 -18.04 10.44 6.27
CA GLY A 41 -18.26 11.25 5.09
C GLY A 41 -18.96 10.47 3.97
N ILE A 42 -19.70 11.16 3.12
CA ILE A 42 -20.38 10.53 1.99
C ILE A 42 -19.50 10.61 0.76
N SER A 43 -19.30 9.46 0.08
CA SER A 43 -18.52 9.39 -1.15
C SER A 43 -19.01 10.41 -2.20
N PRO A 44 -18.10 11.16 -2.84
CA PRO A 44 -18.44 12.11 -3.91
C PRO A 44 -18.83 11.40 -5.22
N TYR A 45 -18.64 10.09 -5.31
CA TYR A 45 -18.93 9.30 -6.51
C TYR A 45 -20.42 9.36 -6.88
N ASN A 46 -20.74 9.64 -8.16
CA ASN A 46 -22.09 9.78 -8.72
C ASN A 46 -22.93 10.97 -8.20
N ARG A 47 -22.34 12.00 -7.59
CA ARG A 47 -23.08 13.16 -7.11
C ARG A 47 -22.98 14.37 -8.04
N LYS A 48 -24.10 15.05 -8.24
CA LYS A 48 -24.08 16.37 -8.88
C LYS A 48 -23.37 17.35 -7.95
N ARG A 49 -22.30 18.00 -8.41
CA ARG A 49 -21.46 18.94 -7.61
C ARG A 49 -22.24 20.00 -6.81
N LYS A 50 -23.47 20.36 -7.24
CA LYS A 50 -24.28 21.41 -6.61
C LYS A 50 -24.92 21.00 -5.28
N SER A 51 -25.11 19.72 -4.99
CA SER A 51 -25.74 19.25 -3.73
C SER A 51 -24.76 18.69 -2.70
N ALA A 52 -23.47 18.55 -3.07
CA ALA A 52 -22.52 17.82 -2.26
C ALA A 52 -22.35 18.35 -0.82
N LEU A 53 -22.23 19.66 -0.62
CA LEU A 53 -22.11 20.26 0.72
C LEU A 53 -23.40 20.04 1.53
N LYS A 54 -24.59 20.30 0.93
CA LYS A 54 -25.88 20.12 1.61
C LYS A 54 -26.08 18.67 2.07
N ASP A 55 -25.70 17.72 1.23
CA ASP A 55 -25.84 16.30 1.54
C ASP A 55 -24.86 15.87 2.65
N GLN A 56 -23.64 16.39 2.67
CA GLN A 56 -22.69 16.15 3.75
C GLN A 56 -23.20 16.72 5.08
N LEU A 57 -23.69 17.97 5.09
CA LEU A 57 -24.23 18.60 6.30
C LEU A 57 -25.48 17.87 6.81
N LEU A 58 -26.37 17.41 5.92
CA LEU A 58 -27.53 16.60 6.29
C LEU A 58 -27.10 15.26 6.91
N ASN A 59 -26.08 14.60 6.35
CA ASN A 59 -25.54 13.36 6.90
C ASN A 59 -24.91 13.59 8.30
N PHE A 60 -24.21 14.70 8.47
CA PHE A 60 -23.63 15.08 9.76
C PHE A 60 -24.73 15.35 10.80
N TYR A 61 -25.78 16.09 10.41
CA TYR A 61 -26.97 16.30 11.23
C TYR A 61 -27.58 14.98 11.70
N PHE A 62 -27.77 14.00 10.81
CA PHE A 62 -28.25 12.69 11.19
C PHE A 62 -27.31 11.93 12.13
N SER A 63 -26.01 12.17 12.03
CA SER A 63 -25.07 11.59 12.99
C SER A 63 -25.24 12.19 14.38
N LEU A 64 -25.46 13.51 14.50
CA LEU A 64 -25.78 14.15 15.79
C LEU A 64 -27.07 13.59 16.41
N ILE A 65 -28.14 13.45 15.61
CA ILE A 65 -29.41 12.86 16.08
C ILE A 65 -29.23 11.41 16.55
N ARG A 66 -28.49 10.58 15.79
CA ARG A 66 -28.23 9.16 16.18
C ARG A 66 -27.47 9.04 17.50
N HIS A 67 -26.65 10.04 17.85
CA HIS A 67 -25.93 10.08 19.12
C HIS A 67 -26.70 10.80 20.23
N GLY A 68 -28.01 11.05 20.06
CA GLY A 68 -28.89 11.55 21.09
C GLY A 68 -28.96 13.08 21.18
N MET A 69 -28.62 13.80 20.14
CA MET A 69 -28.88 15.24 20.09
C MET A 69 -30.29 15.53 19.61
N GLU A 70 -31.06 16.24 20.41
CA GLU A 70 -32.45 16.56 20.13
C GLU A 70 -32.68 18.08 20.05
N GLY A 71 -33.78 18.49 19.39
CA GLY A 71 -34.20 19.90 19.35
C GLY A 71 -33.32 20.81 18.51
N ILE A 72 -32.47 20.26 17.64
CA ILE A 72 -31.58 21.02 16.77
C ILE A 72 -32.09 21.13 15.33
N SER A 73 -31.72 22.20 14.67
CA SER A 73 -31.95 22.39 13.23
C SER A 73 -30.77 21.86 12.44
N GLN A 74 -30.99 21.49 11.17
CA GLN A 74 -29.91 21.10 10.26
C GLN A 74 -28.92 22.24 10.10
N PRO A 75 -27.60 22.02 10.31
CA PRO A 75 -26.58 23.04 10.13
C PRO A 75 -26.47 23.48 8.66
N LYS A 76 -26.20 24.77 8.44
CA LYS A 76 -26.06 25.37 7.11
C LYS A 76 -24.61 25.48 6.66
N SER A 77 -23.66 25.28 7.59
CA SER A 77 -22.21 25.32 7.36
C SER A 77 -21.50 24.30 8.24
N TRP A 78 -20.25 23.97 7.89
CA TRP A 78 -19.39 23.14 8.73
C TRP A 78 -19.07 23.79 10.07
N MET A 79 -19.01 25.14 10.11
CA MET A 79 -18.82 25.88 11.36
C MET A 79 -19.97 25.62 12.33
N GLU A 80 -21.23 25.71 11.85
CA GLU A 80 -22.42 25.39 12.67
C GLU A 80 -22.43 23.90 13.04
N ALA A 81 -22.04 23.02 12.12
CA ALA A 81 -22.03 21.58 12.37
C ALA A 81 -21.06 21.21 13.51
N PHE A 82 -19.84 21.73 13.50
CA PHE A 82 -18.88 21.49 14.57
C PHE A 82 -19.30 22.18 15.89
N PHE A 83 -19.88 23.36 15.84
CA PHE A 83 -20.42 23.99 17.05
C PHE A 83 -21.54 23.16 17.71
N LEU A 84 -22.43 22.56 16.93
CA LEU A 84 -23.42 21.62 17.46
C LEU A 84 -22.74 20.38 18.07
N LEU A 85 -21.66 19.90 17.48
CA LEU A 85 -20.88 18.79 18.04
C LEU A 85 -20.22 19.17 19.39
N GLU A 86 -19.66 20.37 19.51
CA GLU A 86 -19.14 20.89 20.78
C GLU A 86 -20.21 20.87 21.87
N GLN A 87 -21.38 21.45 21.61
CA GLN A 87 -22.51 21.45 22.54
C GLN A 87 -22.95 20.03 22.93
N HIS A 88 -22.96 19.11 21.96
CA HIS A 88 -23.29 17.71 22.24
C HIS A 88 -22.27 17.06 23.19
N LEU A 89 -20.98 17.20 22.90
CA LEU A 89 -19.90 16.61 23.68
C LEU A 89 -19.82 17.18 25.12
N GLU A 90 -20.12 18.47 25.28
CA GLU A 90 -20.24 19.09 26.61
C GLU A 90 -21.41 18.53 27.40
N ARG A 91 -22.56 18.38 26.74
CA ARG A 91 -23.79 17.87 27.38
C ARG A 91 -23.64 16.42 27.87
N ILE A 92 -22.96 15.56 27.12
CA ILE A 92 -22.80 14.13 27.48
C ILE A 92 -21.55 13.85 28.31
N TYR A 93 -20.75 14.87 28.64
CA TYR A 93 -19.53 14.69 29.40
C TYR A 93 -19.82 14.19 30.83
N ASN A 94 -19.22 13.07 31.18
CA ASN A 94 -19.40 12.38 32.45
C ASN A 94 -18.09 12.17 33.23
N GLY A 95 -17.01 12.89 32.85
CA GLY A 95 -15.68 12.75 33.45
C GLY A 95 -14.79 11.72 32.76
N SER A 96 -15.30 10.95 31.81
CA SER A 96 -14.53 9.93 31.09
C SER A 96 -13.91 10.47 29.81
N ARG A 97 -12.95 9.72 29.26
CA ARG A 97 -12.37 9.98 27.94
C ARG A 97 -13.45 9.94 26.87
N GLN A 98 -13.52 10.98 26.04
CA GLN A 98 -14.46 11.08 24.92
C GLN A 98 -13.70 10.92 23.61
N VAL A 99 -14.04 9.88 22.84
CA VAL A 99 -13.48 9.67 21.51
C VAL A 99 -14.48 10.10 20.45
N VAL A 100 -14.06 11.03 19.61
CA VAL A 100 -14.80 11.48 18.42
C VAL A 100 -14.10 10.88 17.19
N PHE A 101 -14.83 10.05 16.45
CA PHE A 101 -14.30 9.42 15.25
C PHE A 101 -14.96 9.99 13.99
N ILE A 102 -14.15 10.57 13.10
CA ILE A 102 -14.58 11.06 11.79
C ILE A 102 -13.91 10.22 10.70
N ASP A 103 -14.70 9.38 10.04
CA ASP A 103 -14.28 8.46 9.00
C ASP A 103 -14.43 9.09 7.61
N GLU A 104 -13.51 8.75 6.69
CA GLU A 104 -13.42 9.27 5.32
C GLU A 104 -13.46 10.81 5.28
N LEU A 105 -12.60 11.41 6.11
CA LEU A 105 -12.47 12.88 6.25
C LEU A 105 -12.34 13.62 4.91
N PRO A 106 -11.55 13.13 3.92
CA PRO A 106 -11.41 13.80 2.63
C PRO A 106 -12.72 14.00 1.86
N TRP A 107 -13.71 13.14 2.07
CA TRP A 107 -15.00 13.23 1.34
C TRP A 107 -15.86 14.40 1.79
N MET A 108 -15.60 14.95 2.98
CA MET A 108 -16.32 16.10 3.52
C MET A 108 -15.79 17.43 2.98
N ASP A 109 -14.53 17.46 2.53
CA ASP A 109 -13.90 18.65 1.95
C ASP A 109 -14.34 18.86 0.49
N THR A 110 -15.61 19.24 0.34
CA THR A 110 -16.16 19.56 -0.98
C THR A 110 -15.75 20.98 -1.42
N PRO A 111 -15.67 21.26 -2.74
CA PRO A 111 -15.23 22.55 -3.22
C PRO A 111 -15.99 23.72 -2.58
N ARG A 112 -15.26 24.67 -2.01
CA ARG A 112 -15.79 25.89 -1.34
C ARG A 112 -16.64 25.60 -0.09
N SER A 113 -16.51 24.43 0.51
CA SER A 113 -17.29 24.05 1.70
C SER A 113 -16.84 24.75 2.99
N GLY A 114 -15.60 25.22 3.05
CA GLY A 114 -14.98 25.75 4.27
C GLY A 114 -14.71 24.68 5.32
N PHE A 115 -14.70 23.39 4.93
CA PHE A 115 -14.54 22.25 5.84
C PHE A 115 -13.25 22.32 6.66
N LEU A 116 -12.10 22.50 5.99
CA LEU A 116 -10.80 22.60 6.69
C LEU A 116 -10.73 23.76 7.65
N THR A 117 -11.27 24.93 7.26
CA THR A 117 -11.34 26.11 8.15
C THR A 117 -12.21 25.83 9.38
N ALA A 118 -13.32 25.14 9.20
CA ALA A 118 -14.18 24.78 10.31
C ALA A 118 -13.57 23.71 11.23
N LEU A 119 -12.85 22.73 10.67
CA LEU A 119 -12.10 21.74 11.44
C LEU A 119 -10.96 22.38 12.23
N GLU A 120 -10.27 23.34 11.63
CA GLU A 120 -9.23 24.16 12.27
C GLU A 120 -9.80 24.94 13.46
N ALA A 121 -10.92 25.62 13.26
CA ALA A 121 -11.61 26.36 14.32
C ALA A 121 -12.08 25.43 15.45
N PHE A 122 -12.67 24.30 15.13
CA PHE A 122 -13.08 23.27 16.09
C PHE A 122 -11.92 22.76 16.93
N TRP A 123 -10.79 22.39 16.28
CA TRP A 123 -9.63 21.91 17.01
C TRP A 123 -8.98 23.00 17.86
N ASN A 124 -8.59 24.13 17.27
CA ASN A 124 -7.83 25.17 17.94
C ASN A 124 -8.68 25.98 18.93
N GLY A 125 -9.97 26.18 18.65
CA GLY A 125 -10.88 26.97 19.48
C GLY A 125 -11.45 26.20 20.66
N TRP A 126 -11.68 24.89 20.51
CA TRP A 126 -12.37 24.11 21.53
C TRP A 126 -11.65 22.81 21.92
N CYS A 127 -11.34 21.91 21.00
CA CYS A 127 -10.83 20.58 21.29
C CYS A 127 -9.52 20.60 22.06
N ASN A 128 -8.56 21.43 21.64
CA ASN A 128 -7.19 21.49 22.20
C ASN A 128 -7.15 21.81 23.69
N SER A 129 -8.20 22.46 24.23
CA SER A 129 -8.31 22.76 25.66
C SER A 129 -8.95 21.64 26.50
N ARG A 130 -9.40 20.53 25.88
CA ARG A 130 -10.16 19.45 26.49
C ARG A 130 -9.28 18.22 26.71
N GLN A 131 -8.68 18.09 27.90
CA GLN A 131 -7.78 16.98 28.25
C GLN A 131 -8.42 15.59 28.10
N ASN A 132 -9.74 15.51 28.18
CA ASN A 132 -10.48 14.25 28.02
C ASN A 132 -10.87 13.92 26.57
N LEU A 133 -10.54 14.78 25.60
CA LEU A 133 -10.96 14.59 24.21
C LEU A 133 -9.88 13.90 23.36
N CYS A 134 -10.31 12.95 22.55
CA CYS A 134 -9.52 12.30 21.52
C CYS A 134 -10.27 12.39 20.17
N LEU A 135 -9.82 13.28 19.30
CA LEU A 135 -10.31 13.38 17.92
C LEU A 135 -9.52 12.42 17.03
N VAL A 136 -10.20 11.40 16.52
CA VAL A 136 -9.62 10.42 15.59
C VAL A 136 -10.22 10.66 14.20
N VAL A 137 -9.38 10.90 13.21
CA VAL A 137 -9.81 11.08 11.83
C VAL A 137 -9.17 10.05 10.94
N CYS A 138 -9.90 9.55 9.93
CA CYS A 138 -9.26 8.69 8.93
C CYS A 138 -9.69 9.01 7.50
N GLY A 139 -8.88 8.54 6.55
CA GLY A 139 -9.16 8.71 5.13
C GLY A 139 -8.39 7.76 4.24
N SER A 140 -9.03 7.34 3.15
CA SER A 140 -8.43 6.50 2.12
C SER A 140 -7.78 7.30 0.97
N ALA A 141 -8.13 8.58 0.80
CA ALA A 141 -7.44 9.50 -0.10
C ALA A 141 -6.14 10.00 0.56
N THR A 142 -5.12 9.14 0.51
CA THR A 142 -3.85 9.32 1.24
C THR A 142 -3.15 10.63 0.91
N SER A 143 -3.12 11.03 -0.37
CA SER A 143 -2.51 12.31 -0.79
C SER A 143 -3.22 13.52 -0.17
N TRP A 144 -4.57 13.48 -0.10
CA TRP A 144 -5.34 14.55 0.55
C TRP A 144 -5.00 14.65 2.05
N MET A 145 -4.93 13.51 2.75
CA MET A 145 -4.57 13.45 4.18
C MET A 145 -3.18 14.04 4.42
N ILE A 146 -2.22 13.69 3.57
CA ILE A 146 -0.85 14.21 3.65
C ILE A 146 -0.81 15.72 3.35
N ASP A 147 -1.47 16.19 2.29
CA ASP A 147 -1.34 17.57 1.84
C ASP A 147 -2.14 18.57 2.66
N ASN A 148 -3.34 18.18 3.11
CA ASN A 148 -4.28 19.09 3.76
C ASN A 148 -4.34 18.94 5.29
N LEU A 149 -3.85 17.83 5.84
CA LEU A 149 -3.86 17.62 7.29
C LEU A 149 -2.44 17.57 7.85
N ILE A 150 -1.60 16.63 7.37
CA ILE A 150 -0.24 16.40 7.90
C ILE A 150 0.69 17.58 7.55
N ASN A 151 0.80 17.89 6.26
CA ASN A 151 1.63 18.99 5.74
C ASN A 151 0.82 20.28 5.59
N ASN A 152 -0.23 20.45 6.39
CA ASN A 152 -1.05 21.67 6.38
C ASN A 152 -0.15 22.90 6.62
N LYS A 153 -0.41 23.98 5.86
CA LYS A 153 0.32 25.25 5.99
C LYS A 153 -0.44 26.32 6.80
N GLY A 154 -1.64 25.98 7.26
CA GLY A 154 -2.53 26.81 8.07
C GLY A 154 -2.51 26.43 9.54
N GLY A 155 -3.59 26.68 10.24
CA GLY A 155 -3.71 26.49 11.68
C GLY A 155 -3.76 25.04 12.15
N LEU A 156 -3.85 24.05 11.25
CA LEU A 156 -3.69 22.62 11.58
C LEU A 156 -2.22 22.17 11.57
N TYR A 157 -1.28 23.02 11.17
CA TYR A 157 0.14 22.69 11.17
C TYR A 157 0.65 22.29 12.56
N GLY A 158 1.25 21.10 12.66
CA GLY A 158 1.80 20.59 13.93
C GLY A 158 0.75 20.32 15.02
N ARG A 159 -0.53 20.18 14.65
CA ARG A 159 -1.62 19.92 15.62
C ARG A 159 -1.91 18.42 15.81
N LEU A 160 -1.49 17.58 14.89
CA LEU A 160 -1.61 16.15 15.07
C LEU A 160 -0.69 15.66 16.18
N THR A 161 -1.24 14.93 17.14
CA THR A 161 -0.47 14.28 18.22
C THR A 161 -0.02 12.88 17.81
N CYS A 162 -0.68 12.29 16.80
CA CYS A 162 -0.31 11.01 16.23
C CYS A 162 -0.68 10.94 14.74
N GLU A 163 0.31 10.54 13.95
CA GLU A 163 0.14 10.25 12.52
C GLU A 163 0.42 8.77 12.30
N MET A 164 -0.53 8.07 11.70
CA MET A 164 -0.40 6.65 11.44
C MET A 164 -0.77 6.31 9.99
N LYS A 165 0.25 6.00 9.18
CA LYS A 165 0.01 5.38 7.88
C LYS A 165 -0.17 3.88 8.08
N LEU A 166 -1.35 3.36 7.74
CA LEU A 166 -1.63 1.94 7.79
C LEU A 166 -1.30 1.32 6.43
N HIS A 167 -0.30 0.46 6.43
CA HIS A 167 0.15 -0.29 5.25
C HIS A 167 -0.62 -1.62 5.10
N PRO A 168 -0.57 -2.25 3.92
CA PRO A 168 -0.93 -3.66 3.79
C PRO A 168 -0.14 -4.52 4.78
N PHE A 169 -0.68 -5.66 5.17
CA PHE A 169 0.02 -6.61 6.03
C PHE A 169 1.34 -7.07 5.42
N THR A 170 2.34 -7.25 6.26
CA THR A 170 3.55 -8.01 5.93
C THR A 170 3.23 -9.49 5.81
N LEU A 171 4.18 -10.29 5.35
CA LEU A 171 4.02 -11.75 5.31
C LEU A 171 3.79 -12.34 6.72
N HIS A 172 4.46 -11.81 7.74
CA HIS A 172 4.25 -12.20 9.13
C HIS A 172 2.82 -11.90 9.59
N GLU A 173 2.35 -10.69 9.36
CA GLU A 173 0.98 -10.29 9.73
C GLU A 173 -0.08 -11.07 8.94
N CYS A 174 0.20 -11.49 7.70
CA CYS A 174 -0.66 -12.42 6.95
C CYS A 174 -0.68 -13.81 7.59
N GLU A 175 0.47 -14.32 8.04
CA GLU A 175 0.54 -15.60 8.77
C GLU A 175 -0.31 -15.54 10.04
N ASP A 176 -0.17 -14.51 10.85
CA ASP A 176 -0.97 -14.29 12.06
C ASP A 176 -2.46 -14.15 11.76
N PHE A 177 -2.81 -13.42 10.69
CA PHE A 177 -4.19 -13.28 10.24
C PHE A 177 -4.82 -14.64 9.89
N PHE A 178 -4.13 -15.50 9.17
CA PHE A 178 -4.61 -16.83 8.82
C PHE A 178 -4.70 -17.75 10.06
N ILE A 179 -3.69 -17.73 10.94
CA ILE A 179 -3.70 -18.49 12.19
C ILE A 179 -4.91 -18.11 13.05
N ASN A 180 -5.16 -16.82 13.24
CA ASN A 180 -6.30 -16.32 14.03
C ASN A 180 -7.68 -16.68 13.44
N ARG A 181 -7.73 -17.07 12.17
CA ARG A 181 -8.93 -17.58 11.50
C ARG A 181 -8.98 -19.10 11.37
N ASN A 182 -8.08 -19.82 12.05
CA ASN A 182 -7.91 -21.27 11.97
C ASN A 182 -7.62 -21.78 10.54
N VAL A 183 -6.99 -20.97 9.71
CA VAL A 183 -6.53 -21.35 8.37
C VAL A 183 -5.07 -21.78 8.47
N LYS A 184 -4.79 -23.05 8.20
CA LYS A 184 -3.43 -23.60 8.20
C LYS A 184 -2.86 -23.59 6.79
N LEU A 185 -1.94 -22.67 6.52
CA LEU A 185 -1.21 -22.56 5.27
C LEU A 185 0.29 -22.70 5.51
N LEU A 186 0.97 -23.37 4.58
CA LEU A 186 2.43 -23.32 4.52
C LEU A 186 2.88 -21.92 4.09
N ARG A 187 3.99 -21.43 4.59
CA ARG A 187 4.56 -20.10 4.23
C ARG A 187 4.70 -19.92 2.71
N TYR A 188 5.10 -20.96 1.99
CA TYR A 188 5.10 -20.99 0.54
C TYR A 188 3.74 -20.61 -0.08
N ASN A 189 2.64 -21.11 0.49
CA ASN A 189 1.29 -20.80 0.03
C ASN A 189 0.85 -19.40 0.49
N ILE A 190 1.30 -18.92 1.65
CA ILE A 190 1.05 -17.55 2.11
C ILE A 190 1.71 -16.56 1.15
N VAL A 191 2.97 -16.81 0.73
CA VAL A 191 3.65 -16.00 -0.28
C VAL A 191 2.87 -15.97 -1.60
N GLN A 192 2.35 -17.12 -2.08
CA GLN A 192 1.52 -17.13 -3.28
C GLN A 192 0.19 -16.37 -3.10
N ALA A 193 -0.44 -16.48 -1.93
CA ALA A 193 -1.62 -15.67 -1.60
C ALA A 193 -1.30 -14.17 -1.62
N TYR A 194 -0.14 -13.80 -1.07
CA TYR A 194 0.35 -12.43 -1.05
C TYR A 194 0.60 -11.88 -2.46
N MET A 195 1.20 -12.67 -3.37
CA MET A 195 1.38 -12.29 -4.79
C MET A 195 0.09 -11.84 -5.46
N ILE A 196 -1.06 -12.35 -4.99
CA ILE A 196 -2.38 -12.12 -5.60
C ILE A 196 -3.18 -11.07 -4.83
N MET A 197 -3.16 -11.12 -3.51
CA MET A 197 -3.99 -10.30 -2.61
C MET A 197 -3.24 -9.15 -1.95
N GLY A 198 -1.91 -9.15 -1.98
CA GLY A 198 -1.05 -8.04 -1.56
C GLY A 198 -1.12 -7.69 -0.09
N GLY A 199 -1.34 -8.63 0.81
CA GLY A 199 -1.46 -8.38 2.25
C GLY A 199 -2.66 -7.50 2.64
N ILE A 200 -3.70 -7.44 1.80
CA ILE A 200 -4.90 -6.63 2.06
C ILE A 200 -5.89 -7.43 2.91
N PRO A 201 -6.14 -7.06 4.18
CA PRO A 201 -7.00 -7.81 5.10
C PRO A 201 -8.37 -8.14 4.52
N TYR A 202 -8.98 -7.17 3.84
CA TYR A 202 -10.29 -7.35 3.20
C TYR A 202 -10.30 -8.45 2.14
N TYR A 203 -9.22 -8.64 1.40
CA TYR A 203 -9.12 -9.71 0.38
C TYR A 203 -8.81 -11.05 1.05
N LEU A 204 -7.95 -11.05 2.05
CA LEU A 204 -7.62 -12.24 2.83
C LEU A 204 -8.84 -12.81 3.57
N ASP A 205 -9.79 -11.95 3.97
CA ASP A 205 -11.02 -12.33 4.66
C ASP A 205 -11.97 -13.19 3.80
N TYR A 206 -11.83 -13.15 2.48
CA TYR A 206 -12.60 -14.02 1.58
C TYR A 206 -12.05 -15.44 1.48
N TYR A 207 -10.90 -15.72 2.10
CA TYR A 207 -10.31 -17.06 2.07
C TYR A 207 -11.19 -18.07 2.80
N ASN A 208 -11.62 -19.13 2.10
CA ASN A 208 -12.38 -20.23 2.66
C ASN A 208 -11.41 -21.31 3.16
N PRO A 209 -11.38 -21.62 4.47
CA PRO A 209 -10.47 -22.62 5.04
C PRO A 209 -10.70 -24.06 4.54
N SER A 210 -11.89 -24.34 3.97
CA SER A 210 -12.22 -25.65 3.41
C SER A 210 -11.71 -25.87 1.98
N TYR A 211 -11.13 -24.82 1.36
CA TYR A 211 -10.64 -24.87 0.00
C TYR A 211 -9.12 -24.83 -0.06
N SER A 212 -8.54 -25.44 -1.08
CA SER A 212 -7.13 -25.19 -1.41
C SER A 212 -6.90 -23.75 -1.82
N LEU A 213 -5.65 -23.28 -1.83
CA LEU A 213 -5.31 -21.95 -2.32
C LEU A 213 -5.83 -21.72 -3.75
N ALA A 214 -5.67 -22.71 -4.64
CA ALA A 214 -6.12 -22.59 -6.03
C ALA A 214 -7.63 -22.47 -6.14
N GLN A 215 -8.39 -23.26 -5.38
CA GLN A 215 -9.85 -23.14 -5.32
C GLN A 215 -10.31 -21.78 -4.78
N ASN A 216 -9.61 -21.24 -3.79
CA ASN A 216 -9.88 -19.91 -3.26
C ASN A 216 -9.65 -18.82 -4.33
N ILE A 217 -8.57 -18.93 -5.10
CA ILE A 217 -8.28 -17.99 -6.20
C ILE A 217 -9.39 -18.05 -7.26
N ASP A 218 -9.81 -19.25 -7.65
CA ASP A 218 -10.92 -19.39 -8.62
C ASP A 218 -12.22 -18.80 -8.08
N ALA A 219 -12.58 -19.09 -6.83
CA ALA A 219 -13.78 -18.54 -6.21
C ALA A 219 -13.77 -17.00 -6.11
N MET A 220 -12.60 -16.40 -5.88
CA MET A 220 -12.46 -14.95 -5.76
C MET A 220 -12.43 -14.24 -7.11
N PHE A 221 -11.86 -14.86 -8.16
CA PHE A 221 -11.55 -14.17 -9.41
C PHE A 221 -12.18 -14.77 -10.66
N PHE A 222 -12.40 -16.09 -10.74
CA PHE A 222 -12.77 -16.77 -11.97
C PHE A 222 -14.17 -17.41 -11.98
N ALA A 223 -14.78 -17.64 -10.81
CA ALA A 223 -16.15 -18.15 -10.70
C ALA A 223 -17.17 -17.28 -11.47
N ASP A 224 -18.35 -17.81 -11.77
CA ASP A 224 -19.44 -17.05 -12.44
C ASP A 224 -19.79 -15.74 -11.74
N LYS A 225 -19.73 -15.72 -10.42
CA LYS A 225 -19.95 -14.53 -9.57
C LYS A 225 -18.77 -14.33 -8.62
N PRO A 226 -17.61 -13.92 -9.14
CA PRO A 226 -16.41 -13.84 -8.33
C PRO A 226 -16.50 -12.72 -7.31
N LYS A 227 -16.02 -12.96 -6.08
CA LYS A 227 -16.09 -12.00 -4.97
C LYS A 227 -15.37 -10.69 -5.26
N LEU A 228 -14.26 -10.74 -6.00
CA LEU A 228 -13.44 -9.60 -6.35
C LEU A 228 -13.58 -9.21 -7.84
N GLY A 229 -14.62 -9.69 -8.53
CA GLY A 229 -14.83 -9.53 -9.98
C GLY A 229 -14.82 -8.09 -10.51
N ASP A 230 -15.29 -7.11 -9.74
CA ASP A 230 -15.30 -5.68 -10.11
C ASP A 230 -14.38 -4.82 -9.22
N GLU A 231 -13.65 -5.44 -8.30
CA GLU A 231 -12.94 -4.71 -7.25
C GLU A 231 -11.90 -3.75 -7.83
N PHE A 232 -11.19 -4.13 -8.89
CA PHE A 232 -10.18 -3.30 -9.54
C PHE A 232 -10.73 -1.91 -9.95
N ASN A 233 -11.83 -1.89 -10.67
CA ASN A 233 -12.45 -0.63 -11.12
C ASN A 233 -13.05 0.16 -9.95
N ARG A 234 -13.69 -0.51 -9.00
CA ARG A 234 -14.28 0.12 -7.80
C ARG A 234 -13.22 0.77 -6.92
N LEU A 235 -12.04 0.16 -6.82
CA LEU A 235 -10.94 0.65 -6.02
C LEU A 235 -10.49 2.04 -6.49
N PHE A 236 -10.19 2.20 -7.78
CA PHE A 236 -9.73 3.47 -8.34
C PHE A 236 -10.82 4.56 -8.32
N ASN A 237 -12.04 4.21 -8.68
CA ASN A 237 -13.16 5.18 -8.68
C ASN A 237 -13.47 5.75 -7.31
N SER A 238 -13.10 5.07 -6.24
CA SER A 238 -13.40 5.49 -4.88
C SER A 238 -12.31 6.29 -4.20
N VAL A 239 -11.09 6.31 -4.76
CA VAL A 239 -9.90 6.90 -4.14
C VAL A 239 -9.39 8.12 -4.90
N PHE A 240 -9.55 8.15 -6.23
CA PHE A 240 -8.93 9.15 -7.09
C PHE A 240 -9.95 10.03 -7.82
N ASP A 241 -9.77 11.34 -7.76
CA ASP A 241 -10.61 12.31 -8.50
C ASP A 241 -10.50 12.14 -10.01
N HIS A 242 -9.28 11.82 -10.51
CA HIS A 242 -8.99 11.53 -11.92
C HIS A 242 -8.81 10.02 -12.14
N SER A 243 -9.80 9.23 -11.71
CA SER A 243 -9.70 7.76 -11.72
C SER A 243 -9.42 7.17 -13.11
N GLY A 244 -9.96 7.77 -14.18
CA GLY A 244 -9.73 7.34 -15.55
C GLY A 244 -8.28 7.46 -16.00
N GLU A 245 -7.62 8.59 -15.70
CA GLU A 245 -6.21 8.82 -16.00
C GLU A 245 -5.31 7.96 -15.11
N CYS A 246 -5.62 7.84 -13.83
CA CYS A 246 -4.91 6.95 -12.92
C CYS A 246 -4.97 5.48 -13.40
N LEU A 247 -6.11 5.02 -13.89
CA LEU A 247 -6.26 3.68 -14.49
C LEU A 247 -5.41 3.51 -15.74
N LYS A 248 -5.33 4.53 -16.63
CA LYS A 248 -4.45 4.47 -17.82
C LYS A 248 -2.97 4.31 -17.41
N ILE A 249 -2.53 5.06 -16.38
CA ILE A 249 -1.17 4.96 -15.84
C ILE A 249 -0.91 3.56 -15.30
N VAL A 250 -1.79 3.04 -14.43
CA VAL A 250 -1.63 1.73 -13.81
C VAL A 250 -1.65 0.59 -14.84
N ARG A 251 -2.52 0.67 -15.85
CA ARG A 251 -2.53 -0.28 -16.97
C ARG A 251 -1.23 -0.27 -17.78
N LEU A 252 -0.66 0.91 -17.99
CA LEU A 252 0.64 1.02 -18.63
C LEU A 252 1.74 0.39 -17.79
N LEU A 253 1.78 0.72 -16.49
CA LEU A 253 2.77 0.18 -15.56
C LEU A 253 2.69 -1.35 -15.43
N GLY A 254 1.50 -1.93 -15.55
CA GLY A 254 1.30 -3.38 -15.58
C GLY A 254 1.91 -4.10 -16.79
N LYS A 255 2.37 -3.38 -17.83
CA LYS A 255 2.97 -3.99 -19.02
C LYS A 255 4.47 -4.29 -18.88
N ARG A 256 5.16 -3.63 -17.95
CA ARG A 256 6.63 -3.77 -17.78
C ARG A 256 6.99 -3.72 -16.29
N HIS A 257 7.52 -4.83 -15.76
CA HIS A 257 7.87 -4.97 -14.34
C HIS A 257 8.86 -3.90 -13.85
N ALA A 258 9.89 -3.61 -14.65
CA ALA A 258 10.84 -2.54 -14.36
C ALA A 258 10.20 -1.13 -14.34
N GLY A 259 8.95 -0.99 -14.77
CA GLY A 259 8.26 0.31 -14.82
C GLY A 259 8.73 1.22 -15.95
N PHE A 260 8.41 2.50 -15.84
CA PHE A 260 8.62 3.52 -16.87
C PHE A 260 9.09 4.83 -16.25
N THR A 261 9.80 5.66 -17.02
CA THR A 261 10.09 7.03 -16.60
C THR A 261 8.83 7.90 -16.69
N ARG A 262 8.88 9.04 -16.04
CA ARG A 262 7.78 10.01 -16.02
C ARG A 262 7.38 10.44 -17.44
N GLU A 263 8.36 10.68 -18.29
CA GLU A 263 8.19 11.10 -19.68
C GLU A 263 7.63 9.96 -20.55
N GLU A 264 8.10 8.73 -20.33
CA GLU A 264 7.56 7.55 -21.01
C GLU A 264 6.08 7.33 -20.68
N ILE A 265 5.71 7.49 -19.39
CA ILE A 265 4.31 7.36 -18.94
C ILE A 265 3.45 8.42 -19.63
N ALA A 266 3.84 9.68 -19.58
CA ALA A 266 3.08 10.77 -20.19
C ALA A 266 2.89 10.56 -21.69
N ARG A 267 3.97 10.21 -22.41
CA ARG A 267 3.95 9.95 -23.84
C ARG A 267 3.04 8.79 -24.21
N GLN A 268 3.11 7.65 -23.49
CA GLN A 268 2.35 6.45 -23.83
C GLN A 268 0.90 6.51 -23.39
N THR A 269 0.57 7.28 -22.34
CA THR A 269 -0.82 7.47 -21.90
C THR A 269 -1.52 8.63 -22.58
N GLY A 270 -0.78 9.54 -23.23
CA GLY A 270 -1.29 10.78 -23.80
C GLY A 270 -1.66 11.84 -22.75
N ILE A 271 -1.21 11.67 -21.49
CA ILE A 271 -1.48 12.61 -20.41
C ILE A 271 -0.42 13.71 -20.43
N THR A 272 -0.86 14.96 -20.43
CA THR A 272 0.04 16.12 -20.47
C THR A 272 0.84 16.25 -19.15
N LEU A 273 2.16 16.47 -19.27
CA LEU A 273 3.05 16.76 -18.14
C LEU A 273 2.74 18.15 -17.55
N ASN A 274 1.89 18.18 -16.54
CA ASN A 274 1.48 19.41 -15.85
C ASN A 274 1.33 19.16 -14.32
N GLY A 275 0.80 20.14 -13.60
CA GLY A 275 0.55 20.04 -12.16
C GLY A 275 -0.41 18.91 -11.78
N GLU A 276 -1.46 18.66 -12.59
CA GLU A 276 -2.43 17.58 -12.35
C GLU A 276 -1.80 16.21 -12.53
N TYR A 277 -0.97 16.03 -13.57
CA TYR A 277 -0.18 14.81 -13.72
C TYR A 277 0.70 14.54 -12.48
N SER A 278 1.38 15.56 -11.96
CA SER A 278 2.21 15.44 -10.77
C SER A 278 1.40 15.06 -9.53
N LYS A 279 0.19 15.60 -9.37
CA LYS A 279 -0.74 15.21 -8.29
C LYS A 279 -1.20 13.76 -8.42
N MET A 280 -1.56 13.32 -9.63
CA MET A 280 -1.95 11.92 -9.88
C MET A 280 -0.81 10.94 -9.54
N MET A 281 0.41 11.21 -10.02
CA MET A 281 1.58 10.37 -9.69
C MET A 281 1.85 10.34 -8.19
N LYS A 282 1.79 11.50 -7.51
CA LYS A 282 1.92 11.58 -6.06
C LYS A 282 0.83 10.77 -5.35
N ALA A 283 -0.41 10.85 -5.81
CA ALA A 283 -1.53 10.11 -5.23
C ALA A 283 -1.35 8.58 -5.38
N LEU A 284 -0.92 8.10 -6.55
CA LEU A 284 -0.65 6.69 -6.79
C LEU A 284 0.50 6.16 -5.91
N VAL A 285 1.57 6.96 -5.74
CA VAL A 285 2.72 6.60 -4.89
C VAL A 285 2.34 6.62 -3.41
N SER A 286 1.69 7.68 -2.94
CA SER A 286 1.33 7.80 -1.52
C SER A 286 0.30 6.76 -1.05
N SER A 287 -0.49 6.22 -1.99
CA SER A 287 -1.49 5.17 -1.74
C SER A 287 -0.97 3.75 -2.00
N ASP A 288 0.34 3.58 -2.13
CA ASP A 288 1.05 2.30 -2.27
C ASP A 288 0.65 1.47 -3.51
N PHE A 289 0.12 2.12 -4.57
CA PHE A 289 -0.11 1.45 -5.86
C PHE A 289 1.14 1.41 -6.73
N VAL A 290 1.96 2.42 -6.62
CA VAL A 290 3.14 2.64 -7.47
C VAL A 290 4.34 2.95 -6.58
N THR A 291 5.45 2.30 -6.86
CA THR A 291 6.75 2.62 -6.24
C THR A 291 7.57 3.46 -7.21
N ARG A 292 8.15 4.53 -6.65
CA ARG A 292 9.10 5.41 -7.31
C ARG A 292 10.51 5.01 -6.90
N TYR A 293 11.40 4.83 -7.84
CA TYR A 293 12.78 4.47 -7.57
C TYR A 293 13.75 5.04 -8.61
N ILE A 294 15.02 5.11 -8.25
CA ILE A 294 16.13 5.48 -9.16
C ILE A 294 16.99 4.24 -9.32
N PRO A 295 17.20 3.71 -10.55
CA PRO A 295 18.09 2.60 -10.76
C PRO A 295 19.51 2.93 -10.29
N PHE A 296 20.22 1.93 -9.79
CA PHE A 296 21.59 2.07 -9.30
C PHE A 296 22.51 2.69 -10.35
N GLY A 297 23.32 3.66 -9.95
CA GLY A 297 24.25 4.38 -10.82
C GLY A 297 23.59 5.43 -11.73
N GLN A 298 22.28 5.66 -11.64
CA GLN A 298 21.58 6.69 -12.41
C GLN A 298 21.33 7.96 -11.60
N SER A 299 21.07 9.06 -12.31
CA SER A 299 20.77 10.36 -11.71
C SER A 299 19.29 10.48 -11.29
N LYS A 300 18.98 11.44 -10.43
CA LYS A 300 17.59 11.76 -10.05
C LYS A 300 16.67 12.12 -11.23
N ARG A 301 17.22 12.44 -12.40
CA ARG A 301 16.45 12.72 -13.62
C ARG A 301 15.93 11.44 -14.29
N GLU A 302 16.51 10.30 -13.96
CA GLU A 302 16.16 8.98 -14.51
C GLU A 302 15.30 8.18 -13.53
N GLU A 303 14.35 8.87 -12.93
CA GLU A 303 13.41 8.30 -11.98
C GLU A 303 12.37 7.42 -12.69
N TYR A 304 12.19 6.20 -12.16
CA TYR A 304 11.25 5.20 -12.66
C TYR A 304 10.06 5.05 -11.72
N TYR A 305 8.93 4.66 -12.31
CA TYR A 305 7.70 4.32 -11.62
C TYR A 305 7.29 2.92 -12.03
N ARG A 306 7.08 2.02 -11.06
CA ARG A 306 6.60 0.67 -11.29
C ARG A 306 5.34 0.37 -10.49
N LEU A 307 4.53 -0.56 -10.99
CA LEU A 307 3.36 -1.05 -10.29
C LEU A 307 3.80 -1.97 -9.16
N SER A 308 3.57 -1.58 -7.91
CA SER A 308 3.94 -2.34 -6.72
C SER A 308 2.75 -3.04 -6.05
N ASP A 309 1.52 -2.72 -6.47
CA ASP A 309 0.33 -3.35 -5.95
C ASP A 309 0.12 -4.76 -6.53
N CYS A 310 0.29 -5.79 -5.70
CA CYS A 310 0.16 -7.19 -6.11
C CYS A 310 -1.22 -7.52 -6.70
N PHE A 311 -2.32 -7.01 -6.09
CA PHE A 311 -3.67 -7.24 -6.59
C PHE A 311 -3.87 -6.64 -7.98
N CYS A 312 -3.43 -5.39 -8.19
CA CYS A 312 -3.51 -4.75 -9.51
C CYS A 312 -2.65 -5.48 -10.54
N TRP A 313 -1.45 -5.90 -10.16
CA TRP A 313 -0.58 -6.69 -11.03
C TRP A 313 -1.23 -7.99 -11.47
N PHE A 314 -1.78 -8.78 -10.52
CA PHE A 314 -2.50 -10.01 -10.81
C PHE A 314 -3.71 -9.76 -11.71
N TRP A 315 -4.53 -8.74 -11.38
CA TRP A 315 -5.72 -8.39 -12.15
C TRP A 315 -5.40 -8.08 -13.61
N LEU A 316 -4.44 -7.18 -13.84
CA LEU A 316 -4.04 -6.78 -15.19
C LEU A 316 -3.47 -7.93 -16.01
N HIS A 317 -2.75 -8.85 -15.36
CA HIS A 317 -2.13 -9.96 -16.05
C HIS A 317 -3.12 -11.08 -16.42
N PHE A 318 -4.07 -11.39 -15.53
CA PHE A 318 -4.93 -12.56 -15.69
C PHE A 318 -6.39 -12.22 -15.98
N LYS A 319 -6.90 -11.07 -15.59
CA LYS A 319 -8.32 -10.72 -15.72
C LYS A 319 -8.63 -9.74 -16.84
N GLU A 320 -7.94 -8.61 -16.89
CA GLU A 320 -8.30 -7.53 -17.80
C GLU A 320 -8.00 -7.87 -19.28
N ASN A 321 -6.88 -8.52 -19.54
CA ASN A 321 -6.38 -8.79 -20.89
C ASN A 321 -6.77 -10.17 -21.44
N LYS A 322 -7.41 -11.03 -20.63
CA LYS A 322 -7.83 -12.37 -21.03
C LYS A 322 -9.33 -12.50 -20.83
N GLN A 323 -10.08 -12.81 -21.90
CA GLN A 323 -11.47 -13.26 -21.80
C GLN A 323 -11.48 -14.71 -21.27
N ILE A 324 -11.13 -14.89 -20.00
CA ILE A 324 -11.16 -16.20 -19.38
C ILE A 324 -12.61 -16.51 -19.01
N VAL A 325 -13.20 -17.49 -19.69
CA VAL A 325 -14.56 -17.99 -19.45
C VAL A 325 -14.54 -19.17 -18.47
N GLU A 326 -13.40 -19.78 -18.28
CA GLU A 326 -13.21 -20.97 -17.45
C GLU A 326 -13.29 -20.61 -15.96
N THR A 327 -14.21 -21.24 -15.22
CA THR A 327 -14.45 -20.95 -13.79
C THR A 327 -13.37 -21.52 -12.87
N ASP A 328 -12.70 -22.60 -13.30
CA ASP A 328 -11.64 -23.27 -12.54
C ASP A 328 -10.25 -23.04 -13.18
N TYR A 329 -10.09 -21.86 -13.80
CA TYR A 329 -8.90 -21.48 -14.57
C TYR A 329 -7.60 -21.69 -13.79
N TRP A 330 -7.52 -21.20 -12.56
CA TRP A 330 -6.29 -21.25 -11.79
C TRP A 330 -5.89 -22.67 -11.42
N GLN A 331 -6.85 -23.53 -11.10
CA GLN A 331 -6.60 -24.94 -10.77
C GLN A 331 -6.05 -25.70 -11.98
N HIS A 332 -6.58 -25.46 -13.19
CA HIS A 332 -6.17 -26.15 -14.40
C HIS A 332 -4.81 -25.71 -14.93
N HIS A 333 -4.46 -24.42 -14.72
CA HIS A 333 -3.26 -23.80 -15.33
C HIS A 333 -2.08 -23.63 -14.35
N LEU A 334 -2.13 -24.18 -13.14
CA LEU A 334 -1.12 -24.00 -12.06
C LEU A 334 0.33 -24.23 -12.50
N LYS A 335 0.55 -25.12 -13.48
CA LYS A 335 1.89 -25.55 -13.94
C LYS A 335 2.32 -24.84 -15.24
N GLU A 336 1.53 -23.94 -15.78
CA GLU A 336 1.88 -23.26 -17.01
C GLU A 336 3.14 -22.39 -16.87
N PRO A 337 3.99 -22.36 -17.89
CA PRO A 337 5.18 -21.51 -17.89
C PRO A 337 4.84 -20.02 -17.68
N SER A 338 3.71 -19.55 -18.21
CA SER A 338 3.23 -18.18 -18.06
C SER A 338 2.96 -17.80 -16.60
N ILE A 339 2.32 -18.70 -15.84
CA ILE A 339 2.05 -18.51 -14.41
C ILE A 339 3.34 -18.57 -13.59
N ASN A 340 4.26 -19.51 -13.95
CA ASN A 340 5.54 -19.61 -13.26
C ASN A 340 6.42 -18.35 -13.49
N SER A 341 6.46 -17.83 -14.71
CA SER A 341 7.16 -16.58 -15.01
C SER A 341 6.57 -15.39 -14.26
N TRP A 342 5.23 -15.29 -14.21
CA TRP A 342 4.56 -14.25 -13.43
C TRP A 342 4.86 -14.37 -11.93
N ARG A 343 4.85 -15.60 -11.37
CA ARG A 343 5.23 -15.81 -9.95
C ARG A 343 6.65 -15.35 -9.65
N GLY A 344 7.59 -15.58 -10.57
CA GLY A 344 8.96 -15.08 -10.42
C GLY A 344 8.99 -13.57 -10.23
N LEU A 345 8.38 -12.82 -11.14
CA LEU A 345 8.30 -11.36 -11.08
C LEU A 345 7.51 -10.86 -9.84
N ALA A 346 6.42 -11.55 -9.48
CA ALA A 346 5.66 -11.20 -8.29
C ALA A 346 6.46 -11.42 -6.99
N PHE A 347 7.35 -12.44 -6.97
CA PHE A 347 8.23 -12.69 -5.85
C PHE A 347 9.30 -11.60 -5.70
N GLU A 348 9.86 -11.10 -6.80
CA GLU A 348 10.78 -9.95 -6.78
C GLU A 348 10.12 -8.74 -6.09
N GLU A 349 8.85 -8.43 -6.43
CA GLU A 349 8.13 -7.34 -5.81
C GLU A 349 7.89 -7.58 -4.30
N ILE A 350 7.56 -8.81 -3.89
CA ILE A 350 7.42 -9.15 -2.47
C ILE A 350 8.75 -8.94 -1.72
N CYS A 351 9.86 -9.39 -2.29
CA CYS A 351 11.18 -9.18 -1.69
C CYS A 351 11.49 -7.69 -1.50
N MET A 352 11.16 -6.86 -2.49
CA MET A 352 11.34 -5.41 -2.39
C MET A 352 10.46 -4.78 -1.28
N GLN A 353 9.24 -5.28 -1.09
CA GLN A 353 8.35 -4.84 -0.01
C GLN A 353 8.81 -5.31 1.38
N HIS A 354 9.64 -6.36 1.44
CA HIS A 354 10.19 -6.94 2.66
C HIS A 354 11.70 -6.70 2.81
N ILE A 355 12.19 -5.57 2.28
CA ILE A 355 13.62 -5.22 2.31
C ILE A 355 14.19 -5.12 3.73
N ILE A 356 13.39 -4.71 4.70
CA ILE A 356 13.79 -4.63 6.10
C ILE A 356 14.13 -6.01 6.65
N GLN A 357 13.32 -7.02 6.35
CA GLN A 357 13.53 -8.41 6.74
C GLN A 357 14.79 -8.98 6.06
N ILE A 358 14.98 -8.68 4.77
CA ILE A 358 16.19 -9.08 4.04
C ILE A 358 17.46 -8.49 4.68
N LYS A 359 17.46 -7.19 5.00
CA LYS A 359 18.58 -6.55 5.70
C LYS A 359 18.81 -7.12 7.10
N SER A 360 17.76 -7.47 7.81
CA SER A 360 17.85 -8.12 9.11
C SER A 360 18.47 -9.51 9.00
N ALA A 361 18.07 -10.32 8.01
CA ALA A 361 18.62 -11.64 7.75
C ALA A 361 20.12 -11.57 7.36
N LEU A 362 20.52 -10.53 6.64
CA LEU A 362 21.92 -10.26 6.30
C LEU A 362 22.72 -9.63 7.46
N GLN A 363 22.07 -9.33 8.58
CA GLN A 363 22.67 -8.63 9.72
C GLN A 363 23.24 -7.23 9.40
N ILE A 364 22.62 -6.57 8.41
CA ILE A 364 23.03 -5.22 7.96
C ILE A 364 21.96 -4.14 8.23
N ALA A 365 20.95 -4.44 9.04
CA ALA A 365 19.88 -3.49 9.36
C ALA A 365 20.39 -2.18 10.01
N GLY A 366 21.53 -2.22 10.68
CA GLY A 366 22.19 -1.05 11.28
C GLY A 366 23.11 -0.27 10.32
N VAL A 367 23.31 -0.75 9.09
CA VAL A 367 24.15 -0.09 8.09
C VAL A 367 23.29 0.76 7.18
N SER A 368 23.63 2.05 7.03
CA SER A 368 22.96 2.91 6.05
C SER A 368 23.15 2.35 4.65
N SER A 369 22.07 2.24 3.87
CA SER A 369 22.13 1.68 2.53
C SER A 369 21.07 2.28 1.61
N ILE A 370 21.32 2.19 0.31
CA ILE A 370 20.38 2.57 -0.75
C ILE A 370 19.96 1.29 -1.48
N ASP A 371 18.65 1.05 -1.52
CA ASP A 371 18.08 -0.11 -2.18
C ASP A 371 17.57 0.29 -3.56
N SER A 372 17.99 -0.42 -4.60
CA SER A 372 17.62 -0.10 -5.98
C SER A 372 17.71 -1.34 -6.87
N SER A 373 17.15 -1.25 -8.07
CA SER A 373 17.44 -2.20 -9.14
C SER A 373 18.58 -1.65 -10.03
N TYR A 374 19.20 -2.51 -10.81
CA TYR A 374 20.18 -2.11 -11.81
C TYR A 374 19.72 -2.52 -13.19
N ILE A 375 19.71 -1.55 -14.11
CA ILE A 375 19.25 -1.77 -15.47
C ILE A 375 20.26 -1.13 -16.41
N VAL A 376 20.87 -1.94 -17.27
CA VAL A 376 21.65 -1.48 -18.42
C VAL A 376 20.92 -1.90 -19.69
N ARG A 377 20.59 -0.94 -20.53
CA ARG A 377 20.04 -1.25 -21.87
C ARG A 377 21.16 -1.84 -22.71
N GLY A 378 20.90 -3.00 -23.32
CA GLY A 378 21.82 -3.58 -24.28
C GLY A 378 22.02 -2.67 -25.49
N ASN A 379 23.18 -2.75 -26.10
CA ASN A 379 23.51 -2.18 -27.40
C ASN A 379 24.20 -3.27 -28.24
N ASP A 380 24.71 -2.93 -29.42
CA ASP A 380 25.36 -3.89 -30.32
C ASP A 380 26.63 -4.52 -29.73
N GLU A 381 27.20 -3.95 -28.66
CA GLU A 381 28.45 -4.40 -28.04
C GLU A 381 28.27 -5.06 -26.67
N VAL A 382 27.18 -4.73 -25.96
CA VAL A 382 26.94 -5.19 -24.58
C VAL A 382 25.53 -5.73 -24.43
N GLU A 383 25.41 -6.97 -23.96
CA GLU A 383 24.11 -7.56 -23.62
C GLU A 383 23.43 -6.75 -22.49
N GLY A 384 22.11 -6.53 -22.62
CA GLY A 384 21.33 -5.83 -21.60
C GLY A 384 21.36 -6.59 -20.27
N ILE A 385 21.57 -5.87 -19.17
CA ILE A 385 21.66 -6.45 -17.83
C ILE A 385 20.56 -5.89 -16.97
N GLN A 386 19.87 -6.79 -16.28
CA GLN A 386 18.95 -6.46 -15.20
C GLN A 386 19.37 -7.21 -13.94
N ILE A 387 19.43 -6.49 -12.81
CA ILE A 387 19.57 -7.05 -11.47
C ILE A 387 18.40 -6.55 -10.65
N ASP A 388 17.71 -7.47 -10.02
CA ASP A 388 16.42 -7.20 -9.39
C ASP A 388 16.56 -6.31 -8.15
N LEU A 389 17.60 -6.56 -7.34
CA LEU A 389 17.91 -5.77 -6.15
C LEU A 389 19.40 -5.62 -5.95
N ILE A 390 19.82 -4.37 -5.75
CA ILE A 390 21.14 -3.99 -5.24
C ILE A 390 20.94 -3.27 -3.92
N ILE A 391 21.69 -3.68 -2.89
CA ILE A 391 21.80 -2.98 -1.62
C ILE A 391 23.18 -2.34 -1.55
N ASP A 392 23.25 -1.05 -1.85
CA ASP A 392 24.50 -0.27 -1.80
C ASP A 392 24.70 0.28 -0.38
N ARG A 393 25.68 -0.27 0.31
CA ARG A 393 25.94 -0.03 1.72
C ARG A 393 26.99 1.06 1.93
N ALA A 394 26.86 1.80 3.04
CA ALA A 394 27.78 2.87 3.41
C ALA A 394 29.17 2.37 3.87
N ASP A 395 29.32 1.05 4.09
CA ASP A 395 30.61 0.39 4.43
C ASP A 395 31.33 -0.18 3.21
N ASP A 396 31.09 0.41 2.03
CA ASP A 396 31.72 0.08 0.75
C ASP A 396 31.46 -1.36 0.26
N VAL A 397 30.36 -1.95 0.69
CA VAL A 397 29.88 -3.26 0.23
C VAL A 397 28.60 -3.12 -0.58
N ILE A 398 28.49 -3.86 -1.66
CA ILE A 398 27.29 -3.99 -2.48
C ILE A 398 26.80 -5.43 -2.41
N ASN A 399 25.58 -5.64 -1.88
CA ASN A 399 24.90 -6.92 -2.04
C ASN A 399 24.16 -6.93 -3.38
N VAL A 400 24.52 -7.88 -4.23
CA VAL A 400 23.86 -8.16 -5.52
C VAL A 400 22.88 -9.30 -5.28
N CYS A 401 21.61 -8.99 -5.22
CA CYS A 401 20.58 -9.96 -4.85
C CYS A 401 19.92 -10.57 -6.08
N GLU A 402 19.88 -11.89 -6.11
CA GLU A 402 19.15 -12.70 -7.11
C GLU A 402 17.96 -13.36 -6.42
N MET A 403 16.77 -13.24 -7.01
CA MET A 403 15.52 -13.72 -6.41
C MET A 403 14.95 -14.90 -7.18
N LYS A 404 14.59 -15.99 -6.49
CA LYS A 404 14.09 -17.21 -7.13
C LYS A 404 12.86 -17.79 -6.42
N PHE A 405 11.75 -17.84 -7.15
CA PHE A 405 10.53 -18.49 -6.69
C PHE A 405 10.36 -19.84 -7.40
N CYS A 406 10.72 -20.91 -6.73
CA CYS A 406 10.61 -22.29 -7.23
C CYS A 406 9.90 -23.17 -6.20
N LYS A 407 9.34 -24.30 -6.65
CA LYS A 407 8.60 -25.24 -5.78
C LYS A 407 9.51 -26.27 -5.12
N SER A 408 10.62 -26.59 -5.77
CA SER A 408 11.65 -27.52 -5.29
C SER A 408 12.94 -26.75 -5.03
N TYR A 409 14.03 -27.44 -4.71
CA TYR A 409 15.34 -26.82 -4.56
C TYR A 409 15.72 -26.00 -5.80
N PHE A 410 16.43 -24.90 -5.58
CA PHE A 410 17.07 -24.14 -6.65
C PHE A 410 18.48 -24.69 -6.89
N GLU A 411 18.80 -25.00 -8.14
CA GLU A 411 20.11 -25.52 -8.55
C GLU A 411 20.79 -24.51 -9.48
N VAL A 412 22.03 -24.16 -9.15
CA VAL A 412 22.87 -23.31 -9.99
C VAL A 412 23.52 -24.16 -11.06
N THR A 413 23.23 -23.86 -12.33
CA THR A 413 23.92 -24.49 -13.46
C THR A 413 25.18 -23.71 -13.81
N GLN A 414 26.14 -24.34 -14.51
CA GLN A 414 27.35 -23.67 -14.98
C GLN A 414 27.04 -22.39 -15.79
N SER A 415 26.16 -22.50 -16.78
CA SER A 415 25.79 -21.35 -17.63
C SER A 415 25.14 -20.23 -16.86
N TYR A 416 24.42 -20.56 -15.78
CA TYR A 416 23.81 -19.57 -14.93
C TYR A 416 24.83 -18.87 -14.02
N ALA A 417 25.78 -19.63 -13.47
CA ALA A 417 26.91 -19.06 -12.71
C ALA A 417 27.76 -18.12 -13.57
N GLU A 418 28.06 -18.51 -14.80
CA GLU A 418 28.79 -17.67 -15.76
C GLU A 418 28.07 -16.34 -16.05
N LYS A 419 26.74 -16.36 -16.20
CA LYS A 419 25.94 -15.14 -16.36
C LYS A 419 25.98 -14.23 -15.14
N LEU A 420 25.88 -14.80 -13.95
CA LEU A 420 25.97 -14.04 -12.70
C LEU A 420 27.35 -13.43 -12.53
N ALA A 421 28.41 -14.19 -12.78
CA ALA A 421 29.78 -13.71 -12.73
C ALA A 421 30.01 -12.54 -13.71
N TYR A 422 29.52 -12.66 -14.95
CA TYR A 422 29.61 -11.59 -15.95
C TYR A 422 28.94 -10.31 -15.47
N ARG A 423 27.70 -10.41 -14.91
CA ARG A 423 26.98 -9.26 -14.37
C ARG A 423 27.72 -8.59 -13.24
N THR A 424 28.28 -9.38 -12.33
CA THR A 424 29.06 -8.88 -11.19
C THR A 424 30.37 -8.19 -11.65
N THR A 425 31.10 -8.79 -12.55
CA THR A 425 32.32 -8.18 -13.12
C THR A 425 32.05 -6.84 -13.80
N LEU A 426 30.90 -6.72 -14.50
CA LEU A 426 30.54 -5.44 -15.12
C LEU A 426 30.19 -4.37 -14.07
N LEU A 427 29.55 -4.75 -12.97
CA LEU A 427 29.30 -3.84 -11.85
C LEU A 427 30.60 -3.40 -11.17
N GLU A 428 31.51 -4.33 -10.92
CA GLU A 428 32.85 -4.09 -10.33
C GLU A 428 33.63 -3.08 -11.16
N SER A 429 33.70 -3.27 -12.48
CA SER A 429 34.42 -2.37 -13.38
C SER A 429 33.89 -0.92 -13.34
N ARG A 430 32.62 -0.73 -13.01
CA ARG A 430 31.95 0.60 -12.94
C ARG A 430 31.99 1.22 -11.54
N ASN A 431 32.34 0.44 -10.52
CA ASN A 431 32.33 0.88 -9.12
C ASN A 431 33.62 0.46 -8.41
N PRO A 432 34.77 0.98 -8.83
CA PRO A 432 36.06 0.63 -8.24
C PRO A 432 36.08 1.04 -6.75
N GLY A 433 36.61 0.19 -5.90
CA GLY A 433 36.73 0.42 -4.46
C GLY A 433 35.61 -0.13 -3.62
N LYS A 434 34.60 -0.81 -4.23
CA LYS A 434 33.54 -1.51 -3.50
C LYS A 434 33.72 -3.02 -3.55
N THR A 435 33.29 -3.71 -2.49
CA THR A 435 33.23 -5.17 -2.42
C THR A 435 31.85 -5.67 -2.83
N PHE A 436 31.78 -6.68 -3.68
CA PHE A 436 30.53 -7.25 -4.17
C PHE A 436 30.26 -8.60 -3.53
N LEU A 437 29.08 -8.77 -2.96
CA LEU A 437 28.60 -10.00 -2.34
C LEU A 437 27.33 -10.46 -3.03
N MET A 438 27.38 -11.63 -3.67
CA MET A 438 26.20 -12.25 -4.25
C MET A 438 25.30 -12.82 -3.17
N THR A 439 24.03 -12.48 -3.20
CA THR A 439 23.01 -12.94 -2.25
C THR A 439 21.88 -13.62 -2.99
N LEU A 440 21.57 -14.86 -2.65
CA LEU A 440 20.36 -15.54 -3.14
C LEU A 440 19.20 -15.31 -2.17
N ILE A 441 18.04 -14.93 -2.69
CA ILE A 441 16.77 -14.91 -1.95
C ILE A 441 15.85 -15.91 -2.63
N SER A 442 15.51 -17.01 -1.95
CA SER A 442 14.77 -18.10 -2.59
C SER A 442 13.61 -18.62 -1.76
N ALA A 443 12.55 -19.02 -2.47
CA ALA A 443 11.39 -19.65 -1.84
C ALA A 443 11.68 -21.07 -1.29
N THR A 444 12.81 -21.67 -1.67
CA THR A 444 13.21 -23.03 -1.33
C THR A 444 14.70 -23.11 -1.08
N THR A 445 15.16 -24.28 -0.67
CA THR A 445 16.58 -24.53 -0.37
C THR A 445 17.44 -24.47 -1.63
N LEU A 446 18.62 -23.85 -1.52
CA LEU A 446 19.68 -23.91 -2.51
C LEU A 446 20.32 -25.31 -2.50
N LYS A 447 20.33 -26.00 -3.64
CA LYS A 447 21.06 -27.25 -3.80
C LYS A 447 22.55 -26.93 -3.85
N GLN A 448 23.33 -27.54 -2.95
CA GLN A 448 24.76 -27.37 -2.93
C GLN A 448 25.43 -28.11 -4.10
N ASN A 449 26.23 -27.40 -4.86
CA ASN A 449 27.09 -27.93 -5.92
C ASN A 449 28.28 -26.97 -6.11
N GLU A 450 29.22 -27.28 -7.00
CA GLU A 450 30.40 -26.46 -7.28
C GLU A 450 30.10 -25.03 -7.73
N TYR A 451 28.93 -24.80 -8.37
CA TYR A 451 28.50 -23.48 -8.85
C TYR A 451 27.73 -22.67 -7.82
N SER A 452 27.22 -23.31 -6.77
CA SER A 452 26.43 -22.63 -5.73
C SER A 452 27.29 -21.73 -4.82
N GLU A 453 28.61 -21.93 -4.80
CA GLU A 453 29.58 -21.14 -4.03
C GLU A 453 29.69 -19.68 -4.51
N ILE A 454 29.11 -19.34 -5.68
CA ILE A 454 29.00 -17.95 -6.15
C ILE A 454 28.17 -17.09 -5.19
N PHE A 455 27.26 -17.68 -4.44
CA PHE A 455 26.45 -16.96 -3.45
C PHE A 455 27.14 -16.94 -2.09
N SER A 456 27.50 -15.74 -1.65
CA SER A 456 28.09 -15.50 -0.30
C SER A 456 27.05 -15.67 0.81
N SER A 457 25.76 -15.50 0.50
CA SER A 457 24.65 -15.65 1.44
C SER A 457 23.38 -16.16 0.75
N ASN A 458 22.57 -16.90 1.50
CA ASN A 458 21.29 -17.43 1.04
C ASN A 458 20.20 -17.10 2.08
N ILE A 459 19.16 -16.40 1.65
CA ILE A 459 17.99 -16.02 2.46
C ILE A 459 16.80 -16.86 1.98
N SER A 460 16.20 -17.61 2.90
CA SER A 460 14.96 -18.33 2.63
C SER A 460 13.74 -17.43 2.80
N ILE A 461 12.60 -17.84 2.25
CA ILE A 461 11.33 -17.13 2.50
C ILE A 461 10.96 -17.03 3.98
N ASP A 462 11.44 -17.96 4.82
CA ASP A 462 11.14 -17.93 6.27
C ASP A 462 11.68 -16.67 6.94
N GLU A 463 12.78 -16.12 6.42
CA GLU A 463 13.35 -14.86 6.93
C GLU A 463 12.45 -13.64 6.60
N LEU A 464 11.65 -13.71 5.55
CA LEU A 464 10.70 -12.63 5.19
C LEU A 464 9.50 -12.56 6.13
N PHE A 465 9.30 -13.58 6.96
CA PHE A 465 8.24 -13.65 7.99
C PHE A 465 8.69 -13.18 9.39
N ARG A 466 9.88 -12.58 9.53
CA ARG A 466 10.42 -12.12 10.82
C ARG A 466 10.22 -10.64 11.06
#